data_82b16ac3d51fb612060bd5bc4aee74cb
#
_entry.id   82b16ac3d51fb612060bd5bc4aee74cb
#
_cell.length_a   1.000
_cell.length_b   1.000
_cell.length_c   1.000
_cell.angle_alpha   90.00
_cell.angle_beta   90.00
_cell.angle_gamma   90.00
#
_symmetry.space_group_name_H-M   'P 1'
#
loop_
_entity.id
_entity.type
_entity.pdbx_description
1 polymer ?
#
loop_
_entity_poly.entity_id
_entity_poly.type
_entity_poly.pdbx_seq_one_letter_code
_entity_poly.pdbx_strand_id
1 'polypeptide(L)'
;MSSFTMNLRKLVPSLPALCLLLAVACDSGPQPQRLDKVQIELGGRKLAVEAACTPQQREMGMMYRQTLKPDEGMLFVFPHDEELDFYMKNTYVPLSIAFIKADGVIANIAHMEPYSLETHHSRTECRFALEMPFGWFARNGVAEDSKVTIPDLHAE
;
A
#
# COMPACT_ATOMS: atom_id res chain seq x y z
N MET A 1 65.21 48.32 -47.10
CA MET A 1 65.14 46.83 -47.14
C MET A 1 64.43 46.37 -45.89
N SER A 2 63.10 46.17 -45.95
CA SER A 2 62.29 45.81 -44.83
C SER A 2 61.83 44.36 -44.98
N SER A 3 62.26 43.52 -44.05
CA SER A 3 61.81 42.11 -43.95
C SER A 3 60.50 42.02 -43.22
N PHE A 4 59.50 41.55 -43.90
CA PHE A 4 58.15 41.31 -43.39
C PHE A 4 58.11 39.90 -42.85
N THR A 5 58.09 39.76 -41.55
CA THR A 5 57.85 38.42 -40.88
C THR A 5 56.36 38.18 -40.63
N MET A 6 55.79 37.24 -41.34
CA MET A 6 54.43 36.84 -41.28
C MET A 6 54.24 35.84 -40.12
N ASN A 7 53.52 36.26 -39.10
CA ASN A 7 53.26 35.46 -37.90
C ASN A 7 51.99 34.59 -38.13
N LEU A 8 52.19 33.29 -38.36
CA LEU A 8 51.13 32.32 -38.62
C LEU A 8 50.56 31.81 -37.27
N ARG A 9 49.51 32.46 -36.76
CA ARG A 9 48.76 31.95 -35.60
C ARG A 9 47.98 30.74 -36.02
N LYS A 10 48.41 29.59 -35.50
CA LYS A 10 47.67 28.32 -35.62
C LYS A 10 46.35 28.44 -34.86
N LEU A 11 45.22 28.43 -35.58
CA LEU A 11 43.89 28.24 -35.02
C LEU A 11 43.74 26.77 -34.58
N VAL A 12 43.59 26.53 -33.28
CA VAL A 12 43.21 25.23 -32.74
C VAL A 12 41.69 25.21 -32.69
N PRO A 13 41.00 24.28 -33.38
CA PRO A 13 39.56 24.16 -33.21
C PRO A 13 39.24 23.52 -31.85
N SER A 14 38.52 24.26 -30.99
CA SER A 14 37.96 23.69 -29.76
C SER A 14 36.83 22.77 -30.12
N LEU A 15 36.98 21.47 -29.85
CA LEU A 15 35.86 20.52 -29.86
C LEU A 15 34.91 20.85 -28.71
N PRO A 16 33.60 20.95 -28.96
CA PRO A 16 32.63 20.99 -27.85
C PRO A 16 32.59 19.62 -27.19
N ALA A 17 32.85 19.59 -25.88
CA ALA A 17 32.64 18.41 -25.05
C ALA A 17 31.15 18.11 -25.01
N LEU A 18 30.74 17.10 -25.76
CA LEU A 18 29.39 16.54 -25.71
C LEU A 18 29.23 15.79 -24.36
N CYS A 19 28.71 16.50 -23.36
CA CYS A 19 28.26 15.85 -22.09
C CYS A 19 27.10 14.93 -22.40
N LEU A 20 27.40 13.64 -22.56
CA LEU A 20 26.39 12.58 -22.63
C LEU A 20 25.80 12.42 -21.22
N LEU A 21 24.66 13.09 -20.95
CA LEU A 21 23.84 12.84 -19.79
C LEU A 21 23.26 11.43 -19.92
N LEU A 22 23.92 10.44 -19.30
CA LEU A 22 23.36 9.13 -19.04
C LEU A 22 22.21 9.33 -18.05
N ALA A 23 20.98 9.41 -18.55
CA ALA A 23 19.79 9.24 -17.73
C ALA A 23 19.83 7.80 -17.19
N VAL A 24 20.27 7.64 -15.95
CA VAL A 24 20.05 6.40 -15.20
C VAL A 24 18.54 6.30 -14.99
N ALA A 25 17.87 5.51 -15.84
CA ALA A 25 16.52 5.06 -15.56
C ALA A 25 16.62 4.21 -14.28
N CYS A 26 16.27 4.80 -13.14
CA CYS A 26 16.00 4.03 -11.94
C CYS A 26 14.78 3.16 -12.29
N ASP A 27 15.01 1.88 -12.57
CA ASP A 27 13.98 0.87 -12.59
C ASP A 27 13.50 0.74 -11.12
N SER A 28 12.54 1.56 -10.76
CA SER A 28 11.88 1.43 -9.47
C SER A 28 10.98 0.20 -9.58
N GLY A 29 11.43 -0.90 -8.97
CA GLY A 29 10.65 -2.13 -8.84
C GLY A 29 9.22 -1.86 -8.32
N PRO A 30 8.39 -2.90 -8.14
CA PRO A 30 7.01 -2.73 -7.70
C PRO A 30 6.91 -1.83 -6.48
N GLN A 31 6.05 -0.82 -6.53
CA GLN A 31 5.86 0.16 -5.46
C GLN A 31 4.56 -0.10 -4.70
N PRO A 32 4.51 0.15 -3.38
CA PRO A 32 3.27 0.07 -2.62
C PRO A 32 2.28 1.13 -3.08
N GLN A 33 1.00 0.76 -3.15
CA GLN A 33 -0.05 1.75 -3.37
C GLN A 33 -0.25 2.66 -2.16
N ARG A 34 -0.82 3.84 -2.40
CA ARG A 34 -1.32 4.76 -1.38
C ARG A 34 -2.72 5.20 -1.81
N LEU A 35 -3.71 5.01 -0.92
CA LEU A 35 -5.10 5.26 -1.19
C LEU A 35 -5.65 6.37 -0.31
N ASP A 36 -6.78 6.93 -0.70
CA ASP A 36 -7.50 7.88 0.12
C ASP A 36 -7.91 7.25 1.45
N LYS A 37 -7.89 8.05 2.50
CA LYS A 37 -8.23 7.59 3.84
C LYS A 37 -9.68 7.91 4.18
N VAL A 38 -10.31 6.95 4.82
CA VAL A 38 -11.65 7.08 5.40
C VAL A 38 -11.56 7.01 6.92
N GLN A 39 -12.51 7.67 7.59
CA GLN A 39 -12.63 7.60 9.05
C GLN A 39 -13.54 6.44 9.42
N ILE A 40 -13.03 5.54 10.25
CA ILE A 40 -13.82 4.48 10.90
C ILE A 40 -13.76 4.64 12.42
N GLU A 41 -14.73 4.05 13.12
CA GLU A 41 -14.69 3.96 14.59
C GLU A 41 -14.63 2.51 15.02
N LEU A 42 -13.66 2.16 15.87
CA LEU A 42 -13.43 0.80 16.35
C LEU A 42 -12.76 0.83 17.73
N GLY A 43 -13.28 0.05 18.67
CA GLY A 43 -12.73 -0.02 20.03
C GLY A 43 -12.72 1.35 20.75
N GLY A 44 -13.73 2.20 20.49
CA GLY A 44 -13.82 3.56 21.04
C GLY A 44 -12.83 4.57 20.43
N ARG A 45 -12.14 4.21 19.34
CA ARG A 45 -11.13 5.04 18.65
C ARG A 45 -11.61 5.43 17.27
N LYS A 46 -11.27 6.65 16.85
CA LYS A 46 -11.39 7.10 15.47
C LYS A 46 -10.08 6.83 14.74
N LEU A 47 -10.14 6.10 13.64
CA LEU A 47 -9.00 5.69 12.85
C LEU A 47 -9.14 6.21 11.43
N ALA A 48 -8.04 6.72 10.87
CA ALA A 48 -7.96 7.09 9.46
C ALA A 48 -7.22 5.99 8.70
N VAL A 49 -7.97 5.08 8.06
CA VAL A 49 -7.45 3.93 7.31
C VAL A 49 -7.60 4.16 5.81
N GLU A 50 -6.70 3.60 5.00
CA GLU A 50 -6.84 3.63 3.54
C GLU A 50 -8.03 2.77 3.11
N ALA A 51 -8.74 3.14 2.03
CA ALA A 51 -9.88 2.39 1.52
C ALA A 51 -9.57 1.79 0.13
N ALA A 52 -9.60 0.47 0.03
CA ALA A 52 -9.45 -0.29 -1.20
C ALA A 52 -10.86 -0.67 -1.73
N CYS A 53 -11.37 0.11 -2.69
CA CYS A 53 -12.73 -0.01 -3.19
C CYS A 53 -12.81 -0.62 -4.60
N THR A 54 -11.72 -0.64 -5.38
CA THR A 54 -11.70 -1.27 -6.71
C THR A 54 -11.03 -2.64 -6.67
N PRO A 55 -11.32 -3.55 -7.62
CA PRO A 55 -10.66 -4.84 -7.70
C PRO A 55 -9.13 -4.75 -7.69
N GLN A 56 -8.56 -3.81 -8.44
CA GLN A 56 -7.11 -3.59 -8.52
C GLN A 56 -6.53 -3.13 -7.19
N GLN A 57 -7.23 -2.25 -6.46
CA GLN A 57 -6.81 -1.79 -5.14
C GLN A 57 -6.85 -2.92 -4.12
N ARG A 58 -7.91 -3.76 -4.15
CA ARG A 58 -8.03 -4.93 -3.28
C ARG A 58 -6.94 -5.97 -3.57
N GLU A 59 -6.66 -6.26 -4.85
CA GLU A 59 -5.59 -7.18 -5.25
C GLU A 59 -4.21 -6.69 -4.79
N MET A 60 -3.90 -5.39 -4.92
CA MET A 60 -2.64 -4.82 -4.47
C MET A 60 -2.53 -4.78 -2.94
N GLY A 61 -3.58 -4.42 -2.23
CA GLY A 61 -3.62 -4.39 -0.76
C GLY A 61 -2.40 -3.71 -0.13
N MET A 62 -1.82 -4.36 0.88
CA MET A 62 -0.61 -3.90 1.61
C MET A 62 0.71 -4.34 0.97
N MET A 63 0.69 -4.92 -0.25
CA MET A 63 1.92 -5.40 -0.92
C MET A 63 2.99 -4.30 -1.01
N TYR A 64 4.24 -4.72 -0.93
CA TYR A 64 5.47 -3.92 -1.07
C TYR A 64 5.70 -2.87 0.02
N ARG A 65 4.87 -2.80 1.07
CA ARG A 65 5.09 -1.91 2.21
C ARG A 65 6.19 -2.47 3.10
N GLN A 66 7.22 -1.66 3.35
CA GLN A 66 8.35 -2.05 4.20
C GLN A 66 8.07 -1.86 5.69
N THR A 67 7.20 -0.92 6.02
CA THR A 67 6.83 -0.57 7.40
C THR A 67 5.39 -0.10 7.48
N LEU A 68 4.79 -0.22 8.66
CA LEU A 68 3.50 0.37 9.02
C LEU A 68 3.62 1.16 10.33
N LYS A 69 2.94 2.29 10.40
CA LYS A 69 2.76 3.02 11.66
C LYS A 69 1.77 2.26 12.57
N PRO A 70 1.77 2.51 13.88
CA PRO A 70 0.93 1.77 14.84
C PRO A 70 -0.57 1.72 14.51
N ASP A 71 -1.14 2.79 13.95
CA ASP A 71 -2.56 2.89 13.59
C ASP A 71 -2.77 3.00 12.06
N GLU A 72 -1.79 2.60 11.25
CA GLU A 72 -1.89 2.55 9.80
C GLU A 72 -2.53 1.24 9.37
N GLY A 73 -3.66 1.32 8.67
CA GLY A 73 -4.40 0.16 8.22
C GLY A 73 -5.04 0.37 6.86
N MET A 74 -5.66 -0.70 6.33
CA MET A 74 -6.40 -0.68 5.08
C MET A 74 -7.73 -1.39 5.24
N LEU A 75 -8.81 -0.70 4.86
CA LEU A 75 -10.16 -1.23 4.77
C LEU A 75 -10.42 -1.67 3.33
N PHE A 76 -10.70 -2.93 3.14
CA PHE A 76 -11.13 -3.50 1.87
C PHE A 76 -12.65 -3.47 1.81
N VAL A 77 -13.20 -2.90 0.75
CA VAL A 77 -14.64 -2.72 0.56
C VAL A 77 -15.07 -3.55 -0.65
N PHE A 78 -16.04 -4.45 -0.45
CA PHE A 78 -16.58 -5.34 -1.47
C PHE A 78 -17.97 -4.88 -1.93
N PRO A 79 -18.35 -5.07 -3.21
CA PRO A 79 -19.62 -4.58 -3.72
C PRO A 79 -20.84 -5.33 -3.17
N HIS A 80 -20.67 -6.56 -2.73
CA HIS A 80 -21.70 -7.42 -2.12
C HIS A 80 -21.10 -8.28 -1.00
N ASP A 81 -21.95 -8.94 -0.23
CA ASP A 81 -21.51 -9.86 0.79
C ASP A 81 -21.04 -11.15 0.13
N GLU A 82 -19.85 -11.63 0.50
CA GLU A 82 -19.23 -12.84 -0.03
C GLU A 82 -18.27 -13.45 1.01
N GLU A 83 -17.90 -14.70 0.81
CA GLU A 83 -16.79 -15.31 1.57
C GLU A 83 -15.47 -14.70 1.06
N LEU A 84 -14.70 -14.13 1.99
CA LEU A 84 -13.48 -13.40 1.67
C LEU A 84 -12.24 -14.23 1.95
N ASP A 85 -11.29 -14.17 1.00
CA ASP A 85 -10.03 -14.88 1.04
C ASP A 85 -8.85 -13.91 0.95
N PHE A 86 -7.90 -14.03 1.91
CA PHE A 86 -6.72 -13.19 1.96
C PHE A 86 -5.44 -13.99 2.15
N TYR A 87 -4.34 -13.52 1.58
CA TYR A 87 -3.01 -14.10 1.69
C TYR A 87 -1.93 -13.01 1.66
N MET A 88 -0.69 -13.35 2.02
CA MET A 88 0.39 -12.38 2.25
C MET A 88 1.44 -12.32 1.12
N LYS A 89 1.05 -12.63 -0.12
CA LYS A 89 1.96 -12.52 -1.27
C LYS A 89 2.52 -11.11 -1.37
N ASN A 90 3.84 -10.98 -1.51
CA ASN A 90 4.55 -9.70 -1.62
C ASN A 90 4.29 -8.72 -0.46
N THR A 91 3.78 -9.19 0.68
CA THR A 91 3.52 -8.38 1.88
C THR A 91 4.60 -8.65 2.91
N TYR A 92 5.37 -7.62 3.26
CA TYR A 92 6.61 -7.73 4.03
C TYR A 92 6.42 -7.51 5.53
N VAL A 93 5.29 -6.92 5.89
CA VAL A 93 4.95 -6.57 7.26
C VAL A 93 3.95 -7.57 7.83
N PRO A 94 4.12 -8.01 9.09
CA PRO A 94 3.14 -8.90 9.73
C PRO A 94 1.84 -8.14 10.00
N LEU A 95 0.71 -8.78 9.71
CA LEU A 95 -0.61 -8.17 9.79
C LEU A 95 -1.57 -8.99 10.67
N SER A 96 -2.62 -8.33 11.13
CA SER A 96 -3.84 -8.96 11.58
C SER A 96 -5.00 -8.47 10.72
N ILE A 97 -5.90 -9.35 10.33
CA ILE A 97 -7.08 -9.04 9.54
C ILE A 97 -8.34 -9.32 10.35
N ALA A 98 -9.30 -8.39 10.31
CA ALA A 98 -10.66 -8.59 10.79
C ALA A 98 -11.60 -8.66 9.60
N PHE A 99 -12.37 -9.73 9.50
CA PHE A 99 -13.45 -9.89 8.54
C PHE A 99 -14.75 -9.32 9.12
N ILE A 100 -15.43 -8.45 8.36
CA ILE A 100 -16.50 -7.60 8.89
C ILE A 100 -17.74 -7.77 8.01
N LYS A 101 -18.86 -8.11 8.63
CA LYS A 101 -20.17 -8.24 7.98
C LYS A 101 -20.71 -6.88 7.53
N ALA A 102 -21.72 -6.87 6.68
CA ALA A 102 -22.36 -5.64 6.17
C ALA A 102 -22.89 -4.73 7.30
N ASP A 103 -23.31 -5.32 8.43
CA ASP A 103 -23.77 -4.57 9.60
C ASP A 103 -22.64 -3.97 10.47
N GLY A 104 -21.37 -4.17 10.07
CA GLY A 104 -20.19 -3.69 10.77
C GLY A 104 -19.71 -4.60 11.91
N VAL A 105 -20.29 -5.77 12.12
CA VAL A 105 -19.87 -6.71 13.17
C VAL A 105 -18.70 -7.56 12.68
N ILE A 106 -17.63 -7.66 13.47
CA ILE A 106 -16.48 -8.52 13.17
C ILE A 106 -16.90 -9.99 13.30
N ALA A 107 -16.77 -10.73 12.19
CA ALA A 107 -17.07 -12.16 12.14
C ALA A 107 -15.94 -13.01 12.73
N ASN A 108 -14.71 -12.69 12.36
CA ASN A 108 -13.49 -13.33 12.88
C ASN A 108 -12.26 -12.46 12.64
N ILE A 109 -11.20 -12.77 13.39
CA ILE A 109 -9.89 -12.13 13.28
C ILE A 109 -8.84 -13.22 13.05
N ALA A 110 -7.90 -12.97 12.13
CA ALA A 110 -6.77 -13.83 11.86
C ALA A 110 -5.44 -13.07 11.95
N HIS A 111 -4.36 -13.81 12.23
CA HIS A 111 -3.00 -13.30 12.15
C HIS A 111 -2.34 -13.81 10.89
N MET A 112 -1.61 -12.95 10.19
CA MET A 112 -1.04 -13.23 8.89
C MET A 112 0.47 -12.97 8.90
N GLU A 113 1.23 -14.02 8.60
CA GLU A 113 2.70 -13.94 8.56
C GLU A 113 3.19 -13.39 7.21
N PRO A 114 4.24 -12.56 7.21
CA PRO A 114 4.82 -12.02 5.98
C PRO A 114 5.15 -13.11 4.95
N TYR A 115 4.90 -12.82 3.68
CA TYR A 115 5.15 -13.70 2.52
C TYR A 115 4.37 -15.03 2.50
N SER A 116 3.56 -15.30 3.51
CA SER A 116 2.75 -16.53 3.53
C SER A 116 1.76 -16.57 2.36
N LEU A 117 1.64 -17.74 1.74
CA LEU A 117 0.59 -18.02 0.75
C LEU A 117 -0.55 -18.82 1.36
N GLU A 118 -0.53 -19.03 2.67
CA GLU A 118 -1.67 -19.58 3.39
C GLU A 118 -2.87 -18.64 3.24
N THR A 119 -4.03 -19.21 2.92
CA THR A 119 -5.26 -18.44 2.77
C THR A 119 -5.99 -18.33 4.09
N HIS A 120 -6.32 -17.10 4.44
CA HIS A 120 -7.15 -16.77 5.60
C HIS A 120 -8.55 -16.44 5.12
N HIS A 121 -9.54 -17.16 5.66
CA HIS A 121 -10.94 -17.10 5.22
C HIS A 121 -11.80 -16.34 6.22
N SER A 122 -12.81 -15.61 5.72
CA SER A 122 -13.92 -15.19 6.54
C SER A 122 -14.77 -16.41 6.93
N ARG A 123 -15.29 -16.45 8.18
CA ARG A 123 -16.14 -17.56 8.65
C ARG A 123 -17.55 -17.52 8.08
N THR A 124 -17.94 -16.40 7.48
CA THR A 124 -19.24 -16.17 6.88
C THR A 124 -19.10 -15.10 5.80
N GLU A 125 -20.13 -14.86 5.04
CA GLU A 125 -20.18 -13.74 4.10
C GLU A 125 -19.91 -12.40 4.81
N CYS A 126 -19.00 -11.61 4.25
CA CYS A 126 -18.57 -10.32 4.75
C CYS A 126 -18.59 -9.28 3.62
N ARG A 127 -18.80 -8.02 3.99
CA ARG A 127 -18.76 -6.88 3.10
C ARG A 127 -17.40 -6.17 3.13
N PHE A 128 -16.69 -6.33 4.26
CA PHE A 128 -15.44 -5.61 4.49
C PHE A 128 -14.39 -6.52 5.12
N ALA A 129 -13.11 -6.16 4.91
CA ALA A 129 -12.00 -6.66 5.70
C ALA A 129 -11.13 -5.48 6.14
N LEU A 130 -10.58 -5.54 7.34
CA LEU A 130 -9.69 -4.50 7.88
C LEU A 130 -8.35 -5.12 8.24
N GLU A 131 -7.29 -4.73 7.51
CA GLU A 131 -5.91 -5.07 7.84
C GLU A 131 -5.29 -4.00 8.72
N MET A 132 -4.66 -4.44 9.82
CA MET A 132 -3.95 -3.60 10.79
C MET A 132 -2.60 -4.25 11.12
N PRO A 133 -1.64 -3.51 11.73
CA PRO A 133 -0.40 -4.08 12.21
C PRO A 133 -0.64 -5.28 13.13
N PHE A 134 0.18 -6.31 13.04
CA PHE A 134 0.06 -7.55 13.82
C PHE A 134 -0.29 -7.29 15.30
N GLY A 135 -1.32 -7.98 15.79
CA GLY A 135 -1.79 -7.88 17.16
C GLY A 135 -2.50 -6.57 17.52
N TRP A 136 -2.76 -5.68 16.57
CA TRP A 136 -3.41 -4.39 16.84
C TRP A 136 -4.78 -4.56 17.53
N PHE A 137 -5.60 -5.46 17.05
CA PHE A 137 -6.96 -5.69 17.59
C PHE A 137 -6.91 -6.04 19.09
N ALA A 138 -6.12 -7.03 19.46
CA ALA A 138 -5.98 -7.48 20.86
C ALA A 138 -5.43 -6.34 21.77
N ARG A 139 -4.41 -5.60 21.29
CA ARG A 139 -3.86 -4.47 22.08
C ARG A 139 -4.84 -3.33 22.30
N ASN A 140 -5.87 -3.20 21.46
CA ASN A 140 -6.89 -2.16 21.57
C ASN A 140 -8.25 -2.68 22.10
N GLY A 141 -8.28 -3.90 22.65
CA GLY A 141 -9.48 -4.48 23.25
C GLY A 141 -10.58 -4.83 22.24
N VAL A 142 -10.19 -5.05 20.97
CA VAL A 142 -11.09 -5.42 19.88
C VAL A 142 -11.05 -6.94 19.68
N ALA A 143 -12.19 -7.57 19.61
CA ALA A 143 -12.37 -9.01 19.43
C ALA A 143 -13.46 -9.30 18.39
N GLU A 144 -13.71 -10.58 18.14
CA GLU A 144 -14.91 -11.04 17.43
C GLU A 144 -16.17 -10.47 18.11
N ASP A 145 -17.20 -10.21 17.34
CA ASP A 145 -18.45 -9.54 17.73
C ASP A 145 -18.31 -8.04 18.07
N SER A 146 -17.10 -7.48 18.09
CA SER A 146 -16.93 -6.02 18.17
C SER A 146 -17.54 -5.35 16.93
N LYS A 147 -18.04 -4.11 17.12
CA LYS A 147 -18.66 -3.34 16.06
C LYS A 147 -17.71 -2.28 15.53
N VAL A 148 -17.59 -2.23 14.21
CA VAL A 148 -16.90 -1.18 13.45
C VAL A 148 -17.96 -0.26 12.87
N THR A 149 -17.81 1.05 13.08
CA THR A 149 -18.59 2.07 12.36
C THR A 149 -17.83 2.45 11.10
N ILE A 150 -18.37 2.10 9.95
CA ILE A 150 -17.80 2.37 8.63
C ILE A 150 -18.71 3.38 7.94
N PRO A 151 -18.18 4.46 7.31
CA PRO A 151 -18.99 5.37 6.52
C PRO A 151 -19.58 4.67 5.29
N ASP A 152 -20.57 5.31 4.66
CA ASP A 152 -21.12 4.80 3.40
C ASP A 152 -20.04 4.87 2.31
N LEU A 153 -19.61 3.71 1.80
CA LEU A 153 -18.57 3.55 0.80
C LEU A 153 -19.09 2.70 -0.35
N HIS A 154 -18.79 3.14 -1.56
CA HIS A 154 -19.11 2.40 -2.78
C HIS A 154 -17.89 1.64 -3.28
N ALA A 155 -18.05 0.35 -3.54
CA ALA A 155 -17.06 -0.50 -4.20
C ALA A 155 -17.49 -0.83 -5.62
N GLU A 156 -16.51 -1.02 -6.49
CA GLU A 156 -16.64 -1.55 -7.85
C GLU A 156 -16.42 -3.06 -7.88
#